data_d513e4b9f6f51c0f3f460e455aae917f
#
_entry.id   d513e4b9f6f51c0f3f460e455aae917f
#
_cell.length_a   1.000
_cell.length_b   1.000
_cell.length_c   1.000
_cell.angle_alpha   90.00
_cell.angle_beta   90.00
_cell.angle_gamma   90.00
#
_symmetry.space_group_name_H-M   'P 1'
#
loop_
_entity.id
_entity.type
_entity.pdbx_description
1 polymer ?
#
loop_
_entity_poly.entity_id
_entity_poly.type
_entity_poly.pdbx_seq_one_letter_code
_entity_poly.pdbx_strand_id
1 'polypeptide(L)'
;MLVSNVSSPHGVREVKLPTWSSVNGQDDIIWYTAAKRADGTYKITVKASDHKNSTGEYNVHLYYIQNNGKLVGVGGTTVQVSKTSYPTPYFSQRDGRWAGRTYGGYTFAATGCVPTTVAMAISGITEQTVLPTTVADYLYHSTNEFNKRSYGTTSRGIVLAAQHWGLKTDVLGSTAAVREALAMGHHVLGAVGTSVFANYPVTHKLVMKGYNNGMTYVMDPYNANNNGYYSVDYLFRVQSLDPTDNTEGYPFMTIRA
;
A
#
# COMPACT_ATOMS: atom_id res chain seq x y z
N MET A 1 -1.32 10.66 17.60
CA MET A 1 -0.67 9.98 18.74
C MET A 1 -1.48 10.22 19.99
N LEU A 2 -1.48 9.26 20.91
CA LEU A 2 -2.19 9.31 22.19
C LEU A 2 -1.21 9.07 23.33
N VAL A 3 -1.32 9.87 24.40
CA VAL A 3 -0.53 9.71 25.62
C VAL A 3 -1.51 9.45 26.77
N SER A 4 -1.29 8.38 27.52
CA SER A 4 -2.09 7.96 28.68
C SER A 4 -1.22 7.94 29.95
N ASN A 5 -1.88 7.77 31.09
CA ASN A 5 -1.20 7.67 32.41
C ASN A 5 -0.28 8.87 32.72
N VAL A 6 -0.73 10.07 32.35
CA VAL A 6 0.04 11.30 32.52
C VAL A 6 0.00 11.76 33.99
N SER A 7 1.14 11.67 34.67
CA SER A 7 1.27 12.10 36.04
C SER A 7 2.67 12.68 36.34
N SER A 8 2.75 13.58 37.31
CA SER A 8 4.02 14.12 37.80
C SER A 8 3.86 14.61 39.25
N PRO A 9 4.88 14.49 40.12
CA PRO A 9 4.83 14.95 41.51
C PRO A 9 4.43 16.42 41.68
N HIS A 10 4.76 17.26 40.69
CA HIS A 10 4.43 18.70 40.71
C HIS A 10 3.23 19.03 39.80
N GLY A 11 2.40 18.02 39.44
CA GLY A 11 1.33 18.15 38.46
C GLY A 11 1.83 18.39 37.04
N VAL A 12 0.94 18.35 36.08
CA VAL A 12 1.26 18.56 34.68
C VAL A 12 0.37 19.65 34.10
N ARG A 13 1.00 20.76 33.69
CA ARG A 13 0.33 21.91 33.08
C ARG A 13 0.14 21.68 31.58
N GLU A 14 1.17 21.19 30.89
CA GLU A 14 1.13 20.89 29.45
C GLU A 14 1.91 19.62 29.15
N VAL A 15 1.44 18.91 28.10
CA VAL A 15 2.14 17.78 27.53
C VAL A 15 2.67 18.20 26.16
N LYS A 16 3.98 18.11 25.98
CA LYS A 16 4.70 18.50 24.76
C LYS A 16 5.26 17.26 24.08
N LEU A 17 5.09 17.19 22.76
CA LEU A 17 5.62 16.10 21.94
C LEU A 17 6.45 16.69 20.78
N PRO A 18 7.74 17.03 21.01
CA PRO A 18 8.62 17.32 19.89
C PRO A 18 8.72 16.09 18.98
N THR A 19 8.44 16.32 17.73
CA THR A 19 8.37 15.27 16.69
C THR A 19 9.17 15.75 15.49
N TRP A 20 9.96 14.85 14.88
CA TRP A 20 10.72 15.12 13.66
C TRP A 20 10.93 13.83 12.86
N SER A 21 11.12 13.95 11.55
CA SER A 21 11.55 12.83 10.72
C SER A 21 13.04 12.53 10.93
N SER A 22 13.46 11.29 10.76
CA SER A 22 14.88 10.92 10.79
C SER A 22 15.65 11.42 9.55
N VAL A 23 14.95 11.98 8.56
CA VAL A 23 15.55 12.54 7.34
C VAL A 23 16.24 13.85 7.68
N ASN A 24 17.54 13.95 7.41
CA ASN A 24 18.38 15.13 7.70
C ASN A 24 18.39 15.59 9.19
N GLY A 25 18.19 14.66 10.12
CA GLY A 25 18.25 14.96 11.56
C GLY A 25 17.01 15.70 12.07
N GLN A 26 17.20 16.76 12.85
CA GLN A 26 16.09 17.52 13.47
C GLN A 26 15.71 18.79 12.69
N ASP A 27 15.95 18.83 11.39
CA ASP A 27 15.73 20.03 10.56
C ASP A 27 14.25 20.39 10.35
N ASP A 28 13.35 19.47 10.74
CA ASP A 28 11.89 19.61 10.66
C ASP A 28 11.19 19.45 12.02
N ILE A 29 11.92 19.60 13.14
CA ILE A 29 11.36 19.39 14.48
C ILE A 29 10.24 20.39 14.80
N ILE A 30 9.10 19.85 15.24
CA ILE A 30 7.95 20.63 15.73
C ILE A 30 7.59 20.20 17.15
N TRP A 31 7.44 21.16 18.05
CA TRP A 31 7.02 20.96 19.44
C TRP A 31 5.50 21.02 19.56
N TYR A 32 4.82 19.90 19.31
CA TYR A 32 3.36 19.84 19.45
C TYR A 32 2.93 19.95 20.92
N THR A 33 1.83 20.69 21.15
CA THR A 33 1.14 20.69 22.45
C THR A 33 -0.06 19.75 22.37
N ALA A 34 -0.12 18.74 23.22
CA ALA A 34 -1.19 17.77 23.21
C ALA A 34 -2.46 18.31 23.88
N ALA A 35 -3.59 18.14 23.22
CA ALA A 35 -4.89 18.48 23.76
C ALA A 35 -5.36 17.40 24.75
N LYS A 36 -5.75 17.82 25.98
CA LYS A 36 -6.35 16.93 26.97
C LYS A 36 -7.77 16.56 26.56
N ARG A 37 -8.09 15.27 26.66
CA ARG A 37 -9.41 14.71 26.37
C ARG A 37 -10.20 14.48 27.65
N ALA A 38 -11.52 14.29 27.51
CA ALA A 38 -12.42 14.02 28.65
C ALA A 38 -12.07 12.72 29.41
N ASP A 39 -11.46 11.74 28.74
CA ASP A 39 -10.99 10.48 29.32
C ASP A 39 -9.65 10.58 30.06
N GLY A 40 -9.11 11.80 30.18
CA GLY A 40 -7.82 12.07 30.84
C GLY A 40 -6.60 11.82 29.96
N THR A 41 -6.75 11.28 28.75
CA THR A 41 -5.65 11.12 27.80
C THR A 41 -5.32 12.44 27.09
N TYR A 42 -4.15 12.48 26.45
CA TYR A 42 -3.70 13.63 25.64
C TYR A 42 -3.50 13.19 24.20
N LYS A 43 -3.95 14.01 23.24
CA LYS A 43 -3.88 13.69 21.82
C LYS A 43 -3.21 14.79 21.02
N ILE A 44 -2.34 14.39 20.07
CA ILE A 44 -1.90 15.22 18.94
C ILE A 44 -2.23 14.55 17.61
N THR A 45 -2.32 15.37 16.57
CA THR A 45 -2.31 14.91 15.18
C THR A 45 -1.05 15.49 14.53
N VAL A 46 -0.20 14.63 14.02
CA VAL A 46 0.99 14.99 13.24
C VAL A 46 0.65 14.78 11.78
N LYS A 47 0.95 15.77 10.95
CA LYS A 47 0.78 15.66 9.48
C LYS A 47 2.15 15.57 8.83
N ALA A 48 2.33 14.67 7.88
CA ALA A 48 3.58 14.55 7.13
C ALA A 48 3.93 15.87 6.40
N SER A 49 2.90 16.64 5.98
CA SER A 49 3.09 17.96 5.36
C SER A 49 3.82 18.96 6.26
N ASP A 50 3.68 18.83 7.57
CA ASP A 50 4.35 19.69 8.55
C ASP A 50 5.85 19.33 8.68
N HIS A 51 6.23 18.15 8.18
CA HIS A 51 7.58 17.58 8.19
C HIS A 51 8.09 17.33 6.76
N LYS A 52 7.94 18.31 5.88
CA LYS A 52 8.43 18.30 4.48
C LYS A 52 7.94 17.11 3.65
N ASN A 53 6.80 16.51 4.02
CA ASN A 53 6.27 15.26 3.47
C ASN A 53 7.26 14.07 3.54
N SER A 54 8.18 14.10 4.50
CA SER A 54 9.13 13.03 4.74
C SER A 54 8.40 11.72 5.06
N THR A 55 9.00 10.60 4.67
CA THR A 55 8.55 9.23 4.99
C THR A 55 9.65 8.51 5.75
N GLY A 56 9.35 7.34 6.29
CA GLY A 56 10.29 6.57 7.08
C GLY A 56 10.10 6.78 8.58
N GLU A 57 11.18 6.71 9.33
CA GLU A 57 11.12 6.82 10.79
C GLU A 57 10.91 8.26 11.23
N TYR A 58 9.99 8.43 12.18
CA TYR A 58 9.76 9.67 12.92
C TYR A 58 10.08 9.44 14.38
N ASN A 59 10.84 10.36 14.96
CA ASN A 59 11.13 10.39 16.37
C ASN A 59 10.09 11.24 17.10
N VAL A 60 9.61 10.73 18.22
CA VAL A 60 8.64 11.43 19.09
C VAL A 60 9.14 11.37 20.52
N HIS A 61 9.46 12.51 21.08
CA HIS A 61 9.80 12.60 22.47
C HIS A 61 8.61 13.13 23.28
N LEU A 62 8.56 12.79 24.57
CA LEU A 62 7.52 13.22 25.52
C LEU A 62 8.15 14.08 26.60
N TYR A 63 7.59 15.27 26.78
CA TYR A 63 7.95 16.20 27.84
C TYR A 63 6.71 16.70 28.57
N TYR A 64 6.85 16.97 29.86
CA TYR A 64 5.86 17.70 30.64
C TYR A 64 6.34 19.08 30.99
N ILE A 65 5.47 20.09 30.87
CA ILE A 65 5.61 21.33 31.57
C ILE A 65 4.84 21.18 32.88
N GLN A 66 5.57 21.13 34.00
CA GLN A 66 4.98 21.01 35.34
C GLN A 66 4.29 22.31 35.79
N ASN A 67 3.45 22.23 36.82
CA ASN A 67 2.78 23.44 37.38
C ASN A 67 3.75 24.50 37.89
N ASN A 68 4.95 24.11 38.32
CA ASN A 68 6.04 24.99 38.71
C ASN A 68 6.81 25.60 37.52
N GLY A 69 6.39 25.34 36.29
CA GLY A 69 7.02 25.85 35.07
C GLY A 69 8.19 25.02 34.53
N LYS A 70 8.64 23.98 35.23
CA LYS A 70 9.80 23.19 34.84
C LYS A 70 9.42 22.26 33.63
N LEU A 71 10.29 22.24 32.62
CA LEU A 71 10.23 21.28 31.53
C LEU A 71 10.96 19.99 31.90
N VAL A 72 10.29 18.84 31.82
CA VAL A 72 10.84 17.54 32.23
C VAL A 72 10.66 16.54 31.08
N GLY A 73 11.76 15.93 30.62
CA GLY A 73 11.74 14.83 29.68
C GLY A 73 11.20 13.54 30.35
N VAL A 74 10.32 12.86 29.68
CA VAL A 74 9.63 11.66 30.21
C VAL A 74 10.05 10.41 29.47
N GLY A 75 10.23 10.49 28.14
CA GLY A 75 10.60 9.35 27.30
C GLY A 75 10.53 9.69 25.83
N GLY A 76 10.69 8.67 24.99
CA GLY A 76 10.60 8.79 23.54
C GLY A 76 10.20 7.47 22.90
N THR A 77 9.72 7.57 21.67
CA THR A 77 9.39 6.44 20.81
C THR A 77 9.61 6.81 19.35
N THR A 78 9.62 5.83 18.47
CA THR A 78 9.62 6.05 17.02
C THR A 78 8.34 5.53 16.38
N VAL A 79 7.99 6.13 15.24
CA VAL A 79 6.82 5.72 14.42
C VAL A 79 7.28 5.68 12.98
N GLN A 80 6.93 4.62 12.27
CA GLN A 80 7.14 4.53 10.82
C GLN A 80 6.00 5.21 10.08
N VAL A 81 6.35 6.19 9.25
CA VAL A 81 5.42 6.89 8.35
C VAL A 81 5.69 6.42 6.94
N SER A 82 4.73 5.69 6.38
CA SER A 82 4.79 5.21 5.00
C SER A 82 4.31 6.29 4.03
N LYS A 83 4.79 6.24 2.79
CA LYS A 83 4.26 7.06 1.71
C LYS A 83 2.81 6.64 1.47
N THR A 84 1.87 7.56 1.71
CA THR A 84 0.43 7.28 1.64
C THR A 84 -0.14 7.27 0.22
N SER A 85 0.65 7.71 -0.76
CA SER A 85 0.31 7.59 -2.18
C SER A 85 1.58 7.59 -3.03
N TYR A 86 1.55 6.80 -4.10
CA TYR A 86 2.58 6.80 -5.13
C TYR A 86 1.99 7.40 -6.42
N PRO A 87 2.77 8.13 -7.23
CA PRO A 87 2.37 8.59 -8.56
C PRO A 87 2.32 7.39 -9.52
N THR A 88 1.36 6.48 -9.28
CA THR A 88 1.23 5.22 -9.99
C THR A 88 0.72 5.47 -11.39
N PRO A 89 1.47 5.16 -12.45
CA PRO A 89 1.01 5.32 -13.82
C PRO A 89 -0.12 4.32 -14.11
N TYR A 90 -1.05 4.70 -14.98
CA TYR A 90 -2.04 3.77 -15.50
C TYR A 90 -1.52 3.13 -16.80
N PHE A 91 -1.55 1.81 -16.86
CA PHE A 91 -1.35 1.03 -18.06
C PHE A 91 -2.58 0.17 -18.36
N SER A 92 -2.95 0.09 -19.64
CA SER A 92 -3.98 -0.84 -20.09
C SER A 92 -3.34 -2.06 -20.75
N GLN A 93 -3.77 -3.29 -20.39
CA GLN A 93 -3.37 -4.49 -21.12
C GLN A 93 -3.87 -4.50 -22.56
N ARG A 94 -4.84 -3.62 -22.88
CA ARG A 94 -5.42 -3.47 -24.23
C ARG A 94 -4.79 -2.32 -25.04
N ASP A 95 -3.72 -1.70 -24.55
CA ASP A 95 -3.01 -0.65 -25.28
C ASP A 95 -2.45 -1.21 -26.60
N GLY A 96 -2.72 -0.49 -27.70
CA GLY A 96 -2.33 -0.93 -29.05
C GLY A 96 -0.83 -1.16 -29.25
N ARG A 97 0.02 -0.60 -28.36
CA ARG A 97 1.47 -0.81 -28.38
C ARG A 97 1.87 -2.26 -28.07
N TRP A 98 1.05 -3.00 -27.33
CA TRP A 98 1.36 -4.37 -26.90
C TRP A 98 0.20 -5.35 -26.85
N ALA A 99 -1.04 -4.90 -27.04
CA ALA A 99 -2.25 -5.74 -26.94
C ALA A 99 -2.19 -7.01 -27.80
N GLY A 100 -1.65 -6.91 -29.02
CA GLY A 100 -1.51 -8.02 -29.96
C GLY A 100 -0.29 -8.92 -29.74
N ARG A 101 0.61 -8.58 -28.82
CA ARG A 101 1.78 -9.42 -28.52
C ARG A 101 1.35 -10.75 -27.90
N THR A 102 1.99 -11.86 -28.31
CA THR A 102 1.58 -13.19 -27.87
C THR A 102 2.58 -13.84 -26.92
N TYR A 103 2.05 -14.57 -25.95
CA TYR A 103 2.78 -15.35 -24.96
C TYR A 103 2.09 -16.72 -24.82
N GLY A 104 2.77 -17.81 -25.18
CA GLY A 104 2.20 -19.15 -25.13
C GLY A 104 0.97 -19.34 -26.03
N GLY A 105 0.88 -18.59 -27.14
CA GLY A 105 -0.26 -18.64 -28.06
C GLY A 105 -1.44 -17.73 -27.70
N TYR A 106 -1.39 -17.02 -26.55
CA TYR A 106 -2.43 -16.09 -26.12
C TYR A 106 -1.98 -14.65 -26.28
N THR A 107 -2.90 -13.75 -26.67
CA THR A 107 -2.59 -12.32 -26.80
C THR A 107 -2.41 -11.66 -25.42
N PHE A 108 -1.57 -10.65 -25.35
CA PHE A 108 -1.40 -9.86 -24.13
C PHE A 108 -2.71 -9.19 -23.68
N ALA A 109 -3.52 -8.73 -24.63
CA ALA A 109 -4.85 -8.19 -24.34
C ALA A 109 -5.75 -9.18 -23.57
N ALA A 110 -5.60 -10.49 -23.81
CA ALA A 110 -6.42 -11.52 -23.17
C ALA A 110 -5.88 -11.93 -21.78
N THR A 111 -4.55 -11.97 -21.59
CA THR A 111 -3.93 -12.59 -20.41
C THR A 111 -3.04 -11.65 -19.59
N GLY A 112 -2.87 -10.41 -20.03
CA GLY A 112 -1.90 -9.47 -19.50
C GLY A 112 -2.30 -8.73 -18.22
N CYS A 113 -3.39 -9.09 -17.51
CA CYS A 113 -3.84 -8.36 -16.33
C CYS A 113 -2.76 -8.32 -15.22
N VAL A 114 -2.15 -9.45 -14.88
CA VAL A 114 -1.10 -9.50 -13.86
C VAL A 114 0.17 -8.75 -14.28
N PRO A 115 0.80 -9.01 -15.44
CA PRO A 115 1.96 -8.22 -15.86
C PRO A 115 1.69 -6.72 -15.88
N THR A 116 0.47 -6.30 -16.25
CA THR A 116 0.10 -4.88 -16.28
C THR A 116 -0.06 -4.29 -14.88
N THR A 117 -0.74 -4.99 -13.95
CA THR A 117 -0.91 -4.52 -12.58
C THR A 117 0.42 -4.47 -11.82
N VAL A 118 1.28 -5.46 -12.01
CA VAL A 118 2.63 -5.51 -11.45
C VAL A 118 3.48 -4.35 -12.00
N ALA A 119 3.43 -4.09 -13.30
CA ALA A 119 4.14 -2.96 -13.92
C ALA A 119 3.70 -1.60 -13.35
N MET A 120 2.38 -1.40 -13.16
CA MET A 120 1.85 -0.18 -12.52
C MET A 120 2.38 -0.01 -11.09
N ALA A 121 2.34 -1.08 -10.28
CA ALA A 121 2.81 -1.04 -8.90
C ALA A 121 4.32 -0.78 -8.81
N ILE A 122 5.13 -1.52 -9.58
CA ILE A 122 6.59 -1.34 -9.62
C ILE A 122 6.93 0.08 -10.06
N SER A 123 6.33 0.56 -11.14
CA SER A 123 6.61 1.91 -11.65
C SER A 123 6.27 3.00 -10.63
N GLY A 124 5.16 2.84 -9.90
CA GLY A 124 4.78 3.78 -8.85
C GLY A 124 5.76 3.77 -7.66
N ILE A 125 6.21 2.60 -7.23
CA ILE A 125 7.09 2.45 -6.06
C ILE A 125 8.52 2.90 -6.37
N THR A 126 9.04 2.52 -7.54
CA THR A 126 10.44 2.79 -7.92
C THR A 126 10.62 4.16 -8.58
N GLU A 127 9.50 4.82 -8.95
CA GLU A 127 9.48 6.07 -9.74
C GLU A 127 10.17 5.93 -11.11
N GLN A 128 10.38 4.69 -11.56
CA GLN A 128 10.93 4.34 -12.86
C GLN A 128 9.86 3.66 -13.71
N THR A 129 9.76 4.01 -14.98
CA THR A 129 8.80 3.37 -15.88
C THR A 129 9.22 1.95 -16.21
N VAL A 130 8.46 0.96 -15.69
CA VAL A 130 8.56 -0.44 -16.07
C VAL A 130 7.32 -0.80 -16.90
N LEU A 131 7.52 -1.15 -18.17
CA LEU A 131 6.39 -1.43 -19.08
C LEU A 131 5.74 -2.79 -18.78
N PRO A 132 4.44 -2.95 -19.04
CA PRO A 132 3.73 -4.23 -18.90
C PRO A 132 4.41 -5.38 -19.66
N THR A 133 4.94 -5.11 -20.85
CA THR A 133 5.67 -6.09 -21.65
C THR A 133 7.00 -6.50 -21.04
N THR A 134 7.70 -5.60 -20.34
CA THR A 134 8.94 -5.93 -19.62
C THR A 134 8.68 -6.95 -18.51
N VAL A 135 7.58 -6.76 -17.76
CA VAL A 135 7.16 -7.72 -16.73
C VAL A 135 6.72 -9.04 -17.36
N ALA A 136 5.94 -8.98 -18.46
CA ALA A 136 5.49 -10.16 -19.17
C ALA A 136 6.66 -10.98 -19.74
N ASP A 137 7.66 -10.33 -20.35
CA ASP A 137 8.86 -10.96 -20.88
C ASP A 137 9.63 -11.69 -19.77
N TYR A 138 9.85 -11.05 -18.62
CA TYR A 138 10.47 -11.69 -17.46
C TYR A 138 9.66 -12.92 -17.01
N LEU A 139 8.36 -12.77 -16.78
CA LEU A 139 7.50 -13.86 -16.32
C LEU A 139 7.46 -15.03 -17.29
N TYR A 140 7.42 -14.74 -18.59
CA TYR A 140 7.35 -15.77 -19.62
C TYR A 140 8.69 -16.47 -19.86
N HIS A 141 9.79 -15.72 -19.98
CA HIS A 141 11.08 -16.31 -20.34
C HIS A 141 11.86 -16.84 -19.14
N SER A 142 11.73 -16.22 -17.96
CA SER A 142 12.51 -16.55 -16.76
C SER A 142 11.76 -17.35 -15.71
N THR A 143 10.44 -17.52 -15.89
CA THR A 143 9.58 -18.31 -14.98
C THR A 143 8.64 -19.24 -15.74
N ASN A 144 7.85 -20.03 -15.01
CA ASN A 144 6.76 -20.84 -15.58
C ASN A 144 5.38 -20.29 -15.21
N GLU A 145 5.30 -19.04 -14.74
CA GLU A 145 4.09 -18.52 -14.09
C GLU A 145 3.19 -17.68 -15.01
N PHE A 146 3.56 -17.46 -16.28
CA PHE A 146 2.75 -16.74 -17.26
C PHE A 146 2.51 -17.59 -18.51
N ASN A 147 1.25 -17.96 -18.78
CA ASN A 147 0.77 -18.73 -19.95
C ASN A 147 1.53 -20.03 -20.23
N LYS A 148 2.10 -20.67 -19.19
CA LYS A 148 2.79 -21.97 -19.31
C LYS A 148 2.10 -23.06 -18.50
N ARG A 149 1.85 -22.84 -17.20
CA ARG A 149 1.15 -23.80 -16.33
C ARG A 149 -0.36 -23.62 -16.34
N SER A 150 -0.80 -22.39 -16.57
CA SER A 150 -2.21 -22.00 -16.60
C SER A 150 -2.42 -20.86 -17.59
N TYR A 151 -3.68 -20.61 -17.93
CA TYR A 151 -4.08 -19.41 -18.66
C TYR A 151 -3.88 -18.19 -17.76
N GLY A 152 -3.13 -17.18 -18.21
CA GLY A 152 -2.76 -16.02 -17.44
C GLY A 152 -1.55 -16.25 -16.53
N THR A 153 -1.51 -15.53 -15.39
CA THR A 153 -0.39 -15.55 -14.44
C THR A 153 -0.87 -15.98 -13.07
N THR A 154 -0.14 -16.90 -12.43
CA THR A 154 -0.42 -17.30 -11.06
C THR A 154 -0.04 -16.21 -10.05
N SER A 155 -0.56 -16.26 -8.82
CA SER A 155 -0.12 -15.35 -7.75
C SER A 155 1.37 -15.51 -7.42
N ARG A 156 1.94 -16.70 -7.60
CA ARG A 156 3.39 -16.92 -7.49
C ARG A 156 4.19 -16.04 -8.45
N GLY A 157 3.66 -15.80 -9.66
CA GLY A 157 4.29 -14.89 -10.64
C GLY A 157 4.42 -13.47 -10.12
N ILE A 158 3.47 -12.97 -9.31
CA ILE A 158 3.56 -11.65 -8.69
C ILE A 158 4.75 -11.60 -7.71
N VAL A 159 4.89 -12.63 -6.88
CA VAL A 159 6.00 -12.74 -5.91
C VAL A 159 7.35 -12.71 -6.62
N LEU A 160 7.50 -13.53 -7.66
CA LEU A 160 8.75 -13.61 -8.43
C LEU A 160 9.07 -12.30 -9.14
N ALA A 161 8.06 -11.64 -9.71
CA ALA A 161 8.25 -10.33 -10.35
C ALA A 161 8.65 -9.26 -9.31
N ALA A 162 7.94 -9.17 -8.19
CA ALA A 162 8.31 -8.22 -7.13
C ALA A 162 9.77 -8.41 -6.67
N GLN A 163 10.18 -9.64 -6.41
CA GLN A 163 11.55 -9.99 -6.02
C GLN A 163 12.59 -9.60 -7.09
N HIS A 164 12.28 -9.82 -8.38
CA HIS A 164 13.16 -9.45 -9.48
C HIS A 164 13.45 -7.94 -9.51
N TRP A 165 12.48 -7.11 -9.15
CA TRP A 165 12.65 -5.64 -9.04
C TRP A 165 13.04 -5.17 -7.63
N GLY A 166 13.51 -6.07 -6.74
CA GLY A 166 13.98 -5.72 -5.40
C GLY A 166 12.87 -5.34 -4.42
N LEU A 167 11.61 -5.69 -4.73
CA LEU A 167 10.44 -5.41 -3.92
C LEU A 167 9.99 -6.64 -3.12
N LYS A 168 9.15 -6.41 -2.12
CA LYS A 168 8.60 -7.43 -1.21
C LYS A 168 7.10 -7.58 -1.42
N THR A 169 6.60 -8.75 -1.05
CA THR A 169 5.17 -9.08 -1.06
C THR A 169 4.75 -9.66 0.27
N ASP A 170 3.56 -9.31 0.74
CA ASP A 170 2.92 -9.95 1.88
C ASP A 170 1.52 -10.40 1.46
N VAL A 171 1.15 -11.63 1.79
CA VAL A 171 -0.17 -12.19 1.48
C VAL A 171 -1.20 -11.69 2.49
N LEU A 172 -2.36 -11.27 2.01
CA LEU A 172 -3.41 -10.63 2.80
C LEU A 172 -4.65 -11.53 2.90
N GLY A 173 -4.80 -12.21 4.03
CA GLY A 173 -5.86 -13.20 4.26
C GLY A 173 -7.15 -12.64 4.91
N SER A 174 -7.26 -11.32 5.08
CA SER A 174 -8.45 -10.70 5.66
C SER A 174 -8.66 -9.27 5.16
N THR A 175 -9.91 -8.81 5.24
CA THR A 175 -10.27 -7.41 4.95
C THR A 175 -9.51 -6.43 5.84
N ALA A 176 -9.27 -6.79 7.10
CA ALA A 176 -8.50 -5.95 8.02
C ALA A 176 -7.05 -5.80 7.55
N ALA A 177 -6.40 -6.88 7.12
CA ALA A 177 -5.04 -6.86 6.59
C ALA A 177 -4.94 -6.02 5.29
N VAL A 178 -5.95 -6.11 4.41
CA VAL A 178 -6.01 -5.27 3.19
C VAL A 178 -6.13 -3.79 3.54
N ARG A 179 -7.01 -3.44 4.50
CA ARG A 179 -7.17 -2.05 4.97
C ARG A 179 -5.90 -1.50 5.59
N GLU A 180 -5.24 -2.30 6.41
CA GLU A 180 -3.98 -1.91 7.06
C GLU A 180 -2.88 -1.67 6.02
N ALA A 181 -2.67 -2.60 5.09
CA ALA A 181 -1.69 -2.46 4.02
C ALA A 181 -1.91 -1.20 3.17
N LEU A 182 -3.15 -0.91 2.80
CA LEU A 182 -3.51 0.30 2.05
C LEU A 182 -3.33 1.58 2.87
N ALA A 183 -3.66 1.55 4.17
CA ALA A 183 -3.46 2.66 5.08
C ALA A 183 -1.97 2.96 5.31
N MET A 184 -1.11 1.94 5.25
CA MET A 184 0.34 2.08 5.26
C MET A 184 0.92 2.59 3.92
N GLY A 185 0.07 2.81 2.90
CA GLY A 185 0.48 3.31 1.59
C GLY A 185 1.00 2.22 0.63
N HIS A 186 0.88 0.95 0.98
CA HIS A 186 1.28 -0.13 0.09
C HIS A 186 0.31 -0.26 -1.09
N HIS A 187 0.84 -0.64 -2.27
CA HIS A 187 -0.01 -1.16 -3.33
C HIS A 187 -0.52 -2.55 -2.95
N VAL A 188 -1.80 -2.78 -3.18
CA VAL A 188 -2.40 -4.11 -3.04
C VAL A 188 -2.86 -4.58 -4.41
N LEU A 189 -2.39 -5.74 -4.83
CA LEU A 189 -2.88 -6.45 -6.00
C LEU A 189 -3.89 -7.49 -5.55
N GLY A 190 -5.12 -7.39 -6.04
CA GLY A 190 -6.19 -8.32 -5.69
C GLY A 190 -6.79 -8.99 -6.92
N ALA A 191 -6.93 -10.31 -6.89
CA ALA A 191 -7.70 -11.03 -7.88
C ALA A 191 -9.16 -11.10 -7.45
N VAL A 192 -10.04 -10.75 -8.37
CA VAL A 192 -11.49 -10.81 -8.21
C VAL A 192 -12.12 -11.79 -9.21
N GLY A 193 -13.18 -12.46 -8.78
CA GLY A 193 -14.05 -13.27 -9.60
C GLY A 193 -15.23 -12.48 -10.13
N THR A 194 -16.40 -13.11 -10.17
CA THR A 194 -17.65 -12.49 -10.66
C THR A 194 -17.97 -11.19 -9.91
N SER A 195 -17.92 -10.10 -10.64
CA SER A 195 -18.03 -8.74 -10.12
C SER A 195 -18.28 -7.75 -11.25
N VAL A 196 -18.22 -6.45 -10.97
CA VAL A 196 -18.22 -5.41 -12.03
C VAL A 196 -16.96 -5.44 -12.90
N PHE A 197 -15.91 -6.15 -12.49
CA PHE A 197 -14.62 -6.22 -13.17
C PHE A 197 -14.45 -7.50 -14.02
N ALA A 198 -15.15 -8.57 -13.67
CA ALA A 198 -15.01 -9.86 -14.35
C ALA A 198 -16.32 -10.66 -14.31
N ASN A 199 -16.56 -11.44 -15.37
CA ASN A 199 -17.67 -12.38 -15.45
C ASN A 199 -17.13 -13.82 -15.45
N TYR A 200 -17.80 -14.71 -14.72
CA TYR A 200 -17.47 -16.15 -14.74
C TYR A 200 -17.34 -16.68 -16.17
N PRO A 201 -16.36 -17.53 -16.46
CA PRO A 201 -15.35 -18.13 -15.56
C PRO A 201 -14.06 -17.32 -15.42
N VAL A 202 -14.01 -16.12 -15.91
CA VAL A 202 -12.81 -15.29 -15.93
C VAL A 202 -12.58 -14.66 -14.55
N THR A 203 -11.33 -14.66 -14.08
CA THR A 203 -10.85 -13.86 -12.96
C THR A 203 -10.05 -12.68 -13.46
N HIS A 204 -9.92 -11.65 -12.65
CA HIS A 204 -9.24 -10.43 -13.05
C HIS A 204 -8.39 -9.83 -11.91
N LYS A 205 -7.21 -9.32 -12.26
CA LYS A 205 -6.30 -8.70 -11.30
C LYS A 205 -6.40 -7.18 -11.37
N LEU A 206 -6.50 -6.56 -10.20
CA LEU A 206 -6.65 -5.12 -10.00
C LEU A 206 -5.49 -4.58 -9.16
N VAL A 207 -5.15 -3.29 -9.35
CA VAL A 207 -4.31 -2.53 -8.42
C VAL A 207 -5.20 -1.69 -7.52
N MET A 208 -4.95 -1.74 -6.23
CA MET A 208 -5.56 -0.89 -5.21
C MET A 208 -4.49 -0.02 -4.59
N LYS A 209 -4.80 1.25 -4.37
CA LYS A 209 -3.89 2.21 -3.73
C LYS A 209 -4.61 3.24 -2.88
N GLY A 210 -4.00 3.63 -1.78
CA GLY A 210 -4.56 4.58 -0.84
C GLY A 210 -5.77 4.03 -0.07
N TYR A 211 -6.02 4.60 1.10
CA TYR A 211 -7.13 4.21 1.96
C TYR A 211 -7.77 5.42 2.62
N ASN A 212 -9.08 5.50 2.54
CA ASN A 212 -9.85 6.52 3.25
C ASN A 212 -11.25 5.98 3.59
N ASN A 213 -11.58 5.91 4.87
CA ASN A 213 -12.91 5.51 5.37
C ASN A 213 -13.50 4.25 4.73
N GLY A 214 -12.70 3.17 4.62
CA GLY A 214 -13.13 1.91 4.04
C GLY A 214 -13.03 1.82 2.52
N MET A 215 -12.66 2.92 1.85
CA MET A 215 -12.55 3.01 0.40
C MET A 215 -11.09 3.00 -0.05
N THR A 216 -10.82 2.43 -1.23
CA THR A 216 -9.54 2.45 -1.92
C THR A 216 -9.73 2.83 -3.39
N TYR A 217 -8.73 3.44 -4.01
CA TYR A 217 -8.76 3.71 -5.45
C TYR A 217 -8.28 2.47 -6.21
N VAL A 218 -9.12 1.98 -7.11
CA VAL A 218 -8.86 0.83 -7.97
C VAL A 218 -8.41 1.30 -9.34
N MET A 219 -7.41 0.61 -9.90
CA MET A 219 -6.97 0.74 -11.28
C MET A 219 -7.16 -0.61 -11.96
N ASP A 220 -8.04 -0.66 -12.96
CA ASP A 220 -8.38 -1.83 -13.74
C ASP A 220 -7.58 -1.83 -15.06
N PRO A 221 -6.65 -2.78 -15.26
CA PRO A 221 -5.81 -2.82 -16.46
C PRO A 221 -6.58 -3.17 -17.74
N TYR A 222 -7.80 -3.72 -17.62
CA TYR A 222 -8.61 -4.11 -18.78
C TYR A 222 -9.55 -2.99 -19.23
N ASN A 223 -10.18 -2.30 -18.29
CA ASN A 223 -11.19 -1.28 -18.60
C ASN A 223 -11.01 -0.04 -17.72
N ALA A 224 -10.47 1.03 -18.29
CA ALA A 224 -10.24 2.29 -17.59
C ALA A 224 -11.52 2.94 -17.01
N ASN A 225 -12.70 2.63 -17.56
CA ASN A 225 -13.97 3.13 -17.04
C ASN A 225 -14.32 2.56 -15.65
N ASN A 226 -13.68 1.47 -15.26
CA ASN A 226 -13.81 0.88 -13.92
C ASN A 226 -12.87 1.53 -12.89
N ASN A 227 -11.95 2.41 -13.31
CA ASN A 227 -11.07 3.10 -12.36
C ASN A 227 -11.89 4.01 -11.45
N GLY A 228 -11.65 3.90 -10.14
CA GLY A 228 -12.41 4.69 -9.18
C GLY A 228 -12.31 4.16 -7.75
N TYR A 229 -13.12 4.75 -6.87
CA TYR A 229 -13.15 4.36 -5.47
C TYR A 229 -14.16 3.24 -5.23
N TYR A 230 -13.69 2.17 -4.56
CA TYR A 230 -14.49 1.01 -4.17
C TYR A 230 -14.27 0.68 -2.70
N SER A 231 -15.30 0.11 -2.08
CA SER A 231 -15.20 -0.42 -0.73
C SER A 231 -14.24 -1.60 -0.68
N VAL A 232 -13.31 -1.59 0.27
CA VAL A 232 -12.40 -2.71 0.52
C VAL A 232 -13.17 -3.99 0.87
N ASP A 233 -14.29 -3.87 1.60
CA ASP A 233 -15.17 -5.00 1.93
C ASP A 233 -15.81 -5.62 0.69
N TYR A 234 -16.23 -4.78 -0.26
CA TYR A 234 -16.76 -5.28 -1.52
C TYR A 234 -15.69 -6.04 -2.30
N LEU A 235 -14.50 -5.44 -2.49
CA LEU A 235 -13.41 -6.04 -3.25
C LEU A 235 -12.98 -7.38 -2.65
N PHE A 236 -12.85 -7.46 -1.33
CA PHE A 236 -12.47 -8.70 -0.65
C PHE A 236 -13.59 -9.75 -0.72
N ARG A 237 -14.86 -9.36 -0.66
CA ARG A 237 -16.00 -10.27 -0.79
C ARG A 237 -16.08 -10.93 -2.16
N VAL A 238 -15.71 -10.21 -3.24
CA VAL A 238 -15.72 -10.73 -4.62
C VAL A 238 -14.36 -11.32 -5.02
N GLN A 239 -13.51 -11.66 -4.05
CA GLN A 239 -12.21 -12.26 -4.31
C GLN A 239 -12.31 -13.53 -5.16
N SER A 240 -11.27 -13.76 -5.96
CA SER A 240 -11.16 -14.95 -6.78
C SER A 240 -10.99 -16.21 -5.93
N LEU A 241 -11.73 -17.26 -6.29
CA LEU A 241 -11.57 -18.62 -5.75
C LEU A 241 -10.77 -19.54 -6.68
N ASP A 242 -10.27 -19.00 -7.81
CA ASP A 242 -9.47 -19.78 -8.74
C ASP A 242 -8.15 -20.23 -8.10
N PRO A 243 -7.77 -21.51 -8.21
CA PRO A 243 -6.53 -22.00 -7.62
C PRO A 243 -5.27 -21.27 -8.10
N THR A 244 -5.26 -20.75 -9.32
CA THR A 244 -4.11 -20.03 -9.88
C THR A 244 -3.89 -18.67 -9.20
N ASP A 245 -4.98 -18.02 -8.77
CA ASP A 245 -4.94 -16.79 -8.00
C ASP A 245 -4.60 -17.02 -6.51
N ASN A 246 -4.69 -18.26 -6.05
CA ASN A 246 -4.51 -18.66 -4.65
C ASN A 246 -3.24 -19.51 -4.43
N THR A 247 -2.27 -19.51 -5.35
CA THR A 247 -1.02 -20.29 -5.23
C THR A 247 -0.18 -19.90 -4.02
N GLU A 248 -0.37 -18.71 -3.46
CA GLU A 248 0.28 -18.22 -2.24
C GLU A 248 -0.67 -18.21 -1.02
N GLY A 249 -1.83 -18.87 -1.13
CA GLY A 249 -2.84 -19.02 -0.05
C GLY A 249 -4.03 -18.08 -0.16
N TYR A 250 -3.84 -16.85 -0.60
CA TYR A 250 -4.92 -15.86 -0.82
C TYR A 250 -4.69 -15.05 -2.10
N PRO A 251 -5.77 -14.53 -2.73
CA PRO A 251 -5.67 -13.83 -4.01
C PRO A 251 -5.30 -12.35 -3.87
N PHE A 252 -5.09 -11.86 -2.63
CA PHE A 252 -4.68 -10.49 -2.34
C PHE A 252 -3.27 -10.46 -1.75
N MET A 253 -2.43 -9.56 -2.24
CA MET A 253 -1.08 -9.37 -1.72
C MET A 253 -0.59 -7.94 -1.92
N THR A 254 0.35 -7.51 -1.06
CA THR A 254 1.06 -6.25 -1.26
C THR A 254 2.12 -6.37 -2.33
N ILE A 255 2.49 -5.22 -2.95
CA ILE A 255 3.83 -4.97 -3.47
C ILE A 255 4.35 -3.72 -2.75
N ARG A 256 5.54 -3.80 -2.17
CA ARG A 256 6.15 -2.73 -1.38
C ARG A 256 7.68 -2.76 -1.45
N ALA A 257 8.30 -1.63 -1.11
CA ALA A 257 9.75 -1.51 -0.94
C ALA A 257 10.27 -2.35 0.24
#